data_e08a956841c199935751382f5e0573e1
#
_entry.id   e08a956841c199935751382f5e0573e1
#
_cell.length_a   1.000
_cell.length_b   1.000
_cell.length_c   1.000
_cell.angle_alpha   90.00
_cell.angle_beta   90.00
_cell.angle_gamma   90.00
#
_symmetry.space_group_name_H-M   'P 1'
#
loop_
_entity.id
_entity.type
_entity.pdbx_description
1 polymer ?
#
loop_
_entity_poly.entity_id
_entity_poly.type
_entity_poly.pdbx_seq_one_letter_code
_entity_poly.pdbx_strand_id
1 'polypeptide(L)'
;MIRKIIVVLIAILVPPAVYAQETGEPHVSKELLIIGTMHEVPSIVSRSYRPLLKFAKKYQPEAIFVEDIRPCDTLSLKNFTPRLLNTADSLFRAEGIDEERFLELKKKQLAELEPDDFAFLANTYLKKRDRANYSYYNYLKTYGMAGSKKALRNENGDLICPLAISIGATELIPVDDHKTEKEYQQAWSNTAKAGKETGDAQIMADLLKKDRHKRVWPSLWGKLGKYTNKQETLQRFYLINSCRYVTQPNEWSNAARQLWDDRNYRIAENLTEQIKKNPYQKNILIIGAGHVISLKTILGQMYPELKIKLMSDKK
;
A
#
# COMPACT_ATOMS: atom_id res chain seq x y z
N MET A 1 -8.18 -69.88 55.73
CA MET A 1 -9.01 -69.41 54.63
C MET A 1 -8.20 -68.31 53.86
N ILE A 2 -7.53 -68.73 52.81
CA ILE A 2 -6.62 -67.83 52.03
C ILE A 2 -7.40 -67.39 50.79
N ARG A 3 -7.76 -66.09 50.72
CA ARG A 3 -8.36 -65.46 49.51
C ARG A 3 -7.25 -65.14 48.48
N LYS A 4 -7.29 -65.80 47.33
CA LYS A 4 -6.49 -65.49 46.16
C LYS A 4 -7.07 -64.29 45.48
N ILE A 5 -6.28 -63.23 45.37
CA ILE A 5 -6.59 -62.04 44.54
C ILE A 5 -6.02 -62.29 43.13
N ILE A 6 -6.92 -62.40 42.17
CA ILE A 6 -6.55 -62.45 40.72
C ILE A 6 -6.43 -61.03 40.22
N VAL A 7 -5.22 -60.63 39.86
CA VAL A 7 -4.97 -59.39 39.18
C VAL A 7 -5.08 -59.63 37.67
N VAL A 8 -6.09 -59.04 37.03
CA VAL A 8 -6.27 -59.07 35.59
C VAL A 8 -5.52 -57.84 35.00
N LEU A 9 -4.41 -58.08 34.31
CA LEU A 9 -3.69 -57.06 33.51
C LEU A 9 -4.44 -56.89 32.21
N ILE A 10 -5.09 -55.73 32.02
CA ILE A 10 -5.63 -55.31 30.74
C ILE A 10 -4.49 -54.58 29.97
N ALA A 11 -3.94 -55.25 28.97
CA ALA A 11 -3.02 -54.64 28.03
C ALA A 11 -3.81 -53.74 27.08
N ILE A 12 -3.68 -52.41 27.24
CA ILE A 12 -4.22 -51.42 26.31
C ILE A 12 -3.30 -51.40 25.11
N LEU A 13 -3.73 -51.98 24.00
CA LEU A 13 -3.11 -51.83 22.68
C LEU A 13 -3.36 -50.37 22.19
N VAL A 14 -2.37 -49.51 22.35
CA VAL A 14 -2.36 -48.19 21.72
C VAL A 14 -1.94 -48.38 20.24
N PRO A 15 -2.81 -48.05 19.27
CA PRO A 15 -2.37 -48.12 17.87
C PRO A 15 -1.22 -47.14 17.63
N PRO A 16 -0.22 -47.45 16.77
CA PRO A 16 0.84 -46.55 16.44
C PRO A 16 0.20 -45.32 15.77
N ALA A 17 0.47 -44.12 16.33
CA ALA A 17 0.14 -42.86 15.68
C ALA A 17 0.86 -42.82 14.35
N VAL A 18 0.10 -42.93 13.27
CA VAL A 18 0.60 -42.65 11.93
C VAL A 18 0.89 -41.14 11.90
N TYR A 19 2.14 -40.78 12.09
CA TYR A 19 2.62 -39.46 11.77
C TYR A 19 2.46 -39.31 10.24
N ALA A 20 1.40 -38.61 9.81
CA ALA A 20 1.32 -38.09 8.48
C ALA A 20 2.55 -37.19 8.33
N GLN A 21 3.57 -37.65 7.56
CA GLN A 21 4.59 -36.78 7.01
C GLN A 21 3.84 -35.77 6.16
N GLU A 22 3.67 -34.55 6.69
CA GLU A 22 3.42 -33.39 5.85
C GLU A 22 4.56 -33.38 4.84
N THR A 23 4.27 -33.77 3.61
CA THR A 23 5.14 -33.53 2.45
C THR A 23 5.12 -32.02 2.26
N GLY A 24 5.99 -31.35 3.02
CA GLY A 24 6.16 -29.91 2.94
C GLY A 24 6.70 -29.58 1.56
N GLU A 25 5.83 -29.16 0.67
CA GLU A 25 6.31 -28.32 -0.44
C GLU A 25 7.15 -27.21 0.19
N PRO A 26 8.32 -26.88 -0.38
CA PRO A 26 9.16 -25.83 0.18
C PRO A 26 8.32 -24.55 0.25
N HIS A 27 8.01 -24.11 1.47
CA HIS A 27 7.30 -22.88 1.75
C HIS A 27 8.17 -21.74 1.23
N VAL A 28 8.03 -21.41 -0.06
CA VAL A 28 8.73 -20.27 -0.66
C VAL A 28 8.14 -19.03 0.01
N SER A 29 8.92 -18.43 0.91
CA SER A 29 8.48 -17.26 1.66
C SER A 29 8.23 -16.10 0.69
N LYS A 30 6.99 -15.57 0.69
CA LYS A 30 6.64 -14.40 -0.11
C LYS A 30 7.46 -13.18 0.31
N GLU A 31 7.83 -12.36 -0.65
CA GLU A 31 8.56 -11.12 -0.42
C GLU A 31 7.68 -9.89 -0.68
N LEU A 32 7.86 -8.86 0.12
CA LEU A 32 7.23 -7.56 -0.05
C LEU A 32 8.26 -6.45 -0.01
N LEU A 33 8.42 -5.72 -1.10
CA LEU A 33 9.17 -4.48 -1.14
C LEU A 33 8.22 -3.31 -0.85
N ILE A 34 8.51 -2.49 0.17
CA ILE A 34 7.75 -1.26 0.45
C ILE A 34 8.57 -0.06 -0.03
N ILE A 35 7.98 0.76 -0.89
CA ILE A 35 8.54 2.03 -1.37
C ILE A 35 7.67 3.18 -0.86
N GLY A 36 8.29 4.08 -0.09
CA GLY A 36 7.67 5.32 0.35
C GLY A 36 7.70 6.41 -0.72
N THR A 37 6.57 7.07 -0.94
CA THR A 37 6.45 8.15 -1.91
C THR A 37 6.07 9.48 -1.27
N MET A 38 6.21 10.54 -2.04
CA MET A 38 5.51 11.81 -1.89
C MET A 38 4.51 11.84 -3.04
N HIS A 39 3.21 11.93 -2.76
CA HIS A 39 2.14 11.78 -3.76
C HIS A 39 2.32 12.68 -4.99
N GLU A 40 2.79 13.90 -4.75
CA GLU A 40 3.11 14.86 -5.80
C GLU A 40 4.45 15.55 -5.54
N VAL A 41 5.11 15.98 -6.61
CA VAL A 41 6.37 16.74 -6.53
C VAL A 41 6.31 18.02 -7.37
N PRO A 42 6.92 19.12 -6.91
CA PRO A 42 7.04 20.35 -7.69
C PRO A 42 7.77 20.13 -9.03
N SER A 43 7.51 21.00 -10.01
CA SER A 43 8.10 20.91 -11.36
C SER A 43 9.63 20.88 -11.37
N ILE A 44 10.27 21.63 -10.47
CA ILE A 44 11.73 21.71 -10.32
C ILE A 44 12.37 20.35 -9.96
N VAL A 45 11.59 19.42 -9.38
CA VAL A 45 12.05 18.10 -8.97
C VAL A 45 11.32 16.96 -9.69
N SER A 46 10.85 17.19 -10.89
CA SER A 46 10.06 16.28 -11.72
C SER A 46 10.72 14.90 -11.96
N ARG A 47 12.04 14.79 -11.80
CA ARG A 47 12.77 13.51 -11.97
C ARG A 47 12.84 12.65 -10.71
N SER A 48 12.16 13.03 -9.63
CA SER A 48 12.26 12.41 -8.31
C SER A 48 11.83 10.94 -8.26
N TYR A 49 10.91 10.54 -9.14
CA TYR A 49 10.43 9.15 -9.20
C TYR A 49 11.34 8.22 -10.01
N ARG A 50 12.22 8.73 -10.87
CA ARG A 50 13.12 7.90 -11.70
C ARG A 50 13.97 6.91 -10.91
N PRO A 51 14.62 7.30 -9.78
CA PRO A 51 15.38 6.35 -8.98
C PRO A 51 14.52 5.25 -8.35
N LEU A 52 13.26 5.58 -7.97
CA LEU A 52 12.31 4.63 -7.42
C LEU A 52 11.88 3.62 -8.49
N LEU A 53 11.51 4.09 -9.67
CA LEU A 53 11.15 3.26 -10.81
C LEU A 53 12.29 2.31 -11.20
N LYS A 54 13.53 2.83 -11.29
CA LYS A 54 14.70 1.99 -11.57
C LYS A 54 14.90 0.89 -10.52
N PHE A 55 14.70 1.23 -9.24
CA PHE A 55 14.84 0.27 -8.15
C PHE A 55 13.71 -0.77 -8.15
N ALA A 56 12.46 -0.34 -8.36
CA ALA A 56 11.30 -1.22 -8.47
C ALA A 56 11.43 -2.19 -9.66
N LYS A 57 11.84 -1.70 -10.84
CA LYS A 57 12.11 -2.56 -12.01
C LYS A 57 13.21 -3.60 -11.75
N LYS A 58 14.28 -3.22 -11.02
CA LYS A 58 15.33 -4.17 -10.64
C LYS A 58 14.85 -5.26 -9.68
N TYR A 59 13.88 -4.93 -8.84
CA TYR A 59 13.25 -5.89 -7.92
C TYR A 59 12.41 -6.93 -8.66
N GLN A 60 11.86 -6.58 -9.84
CA GLN A 60 11.00 -7.44 -10.67
C GLN A 60 9.77 -7.95 -9.89
N PRO A 61 8.90 -7.07 -9.40
CA PRO A 61 7.67 -7.49 -8.74
C PRO A 61 6.73 -8.18 -9.72
N GLU A 62 5.90 -9.08 -9.20
CA GLU A 62 4.84 -9.77 -9.92
C GLU A 62 3.46 -9.15 -9.64
N ALA A 63 3.30 -8.47 -8.49
CA ALA A 63 2.10 -7.73 -8.13
C ALA A 63 2.44 -6.35 -7.57
N ILE A 64 1.58 -5.35 -7.86
CA ILE A 64 1.73 -3.97 -7.42
C ILE A 64 0.54 -3.60 -6.54
N PHE A 65 0.81 -3.36 -5.27
CA PHE A 65 -0.12 -2.82 -4.28
C PHE A 65 0.05 -1.31 -4.20
N VAL A 66 -1.08 -0.59 -4.10
CA VAL A 66 -1.09 0.88 -4.15
C VAL A 66 -1.93 1.49 -3.03
N GLU A 67 -1.56 2.70 -2.61
CA GLU A 67 -2.32 3.51 -1.67
C GLU A 67 -3.54 4.10 -2.38
N ASP A 68 -4.51 3.25 -2.63
CA ASP A 68 -5.81 3.65 -3.14
C ASP A 68 -6.91 2.89 -2.43
N ILE A 69 -8.12 3.46 -2.45
CA ILE A 69 -9.27 2.92 -1.73
C ILE A 69 -9.80 1.69 -2.44
N ARG A 70 -10.07 0.64 -1.68
CA ARG A 70 -10.67 -0.58 -2.22
C ARG A 70 -12.10 -0.33 -2.70
N PRO A 71 -12.52 -0.92 -3.84
CA PRO A 71 -13.88 -0.73 -4.38
C PRO A 71 -15.01 -1.12 -3.41
N CYS A 72 -14.75 -2.05 -2.48
CA CYS A 72 -15.71 -2.48 -1.46
C CYS A 72 -15.87 -1.48 -0.31
N ASP A 73 -14.96 -0.51 -0.16
CA ASP A 73 -15.04 0.52 0.89
C ASP A 73 -15.87 1.74 0.43
N THR A 74 -17.18 1.55 0.38
CA THR A 74 -18.11 2.58 -0.11
C THR A 74 -18.18 3.82 0.78
N LEU A 75 -17.87 3.71 2.08
CA LEU A 75 -17.85 4.84 3.00
C LEU A 75 -16.68 5.78 2.69
N SER A 76 -15.50 5.21 2.51
CA SER A 76 -14.29 5.96 2.14
C SER A 76 -14.45 6.65 0.79
N LEU A 77 -15.03 5.99 -0.21
CA LEU A 77 -15.28 6.57 -1.53
C LEU A 77 -16.16 7.83 -1.48
N LYS A 78 -17.19 7.84 -0.66
CA LYS A 78 -18.07 9.03 -0.49
C LYS A 78 -17.29 10.25 0.02
N ASN A 79 -16.36 10.04 0.94
CA ASN A 79 -15.62 11.13 1.56
C ASN A 79 -14.47 11.63 0.71
N PHE A 80 -13.92 10.75 -0.14
CA PHE A 80 -12.65 11.02 -0.81
C PHE A 80 -12.81 11.69 -2.18
N THR A 81 -13.75 11.27 -3.01
CA THR A 81 -13.89 11.79 -4.38
C THR A 81 -15.34 11.96 -4.84
N PRO A 82 -16.10 12.92 -4.27
CA PRO A 82 -17.51 13.09 -4.61
C PRO A 82 -17.75 13.23 -6.13
N ARG A 83 -16.88 14.01 -6.82
CA ARG A 83 -17.01 14.22 -8.27
C ARG A 83 -16.82 12.92 -9.06
N LEU A 84 -15.81 12.12 -8.71
CA LEU A 84 -15.54 10.86 -9.39
C LEU A 84 -16.66 9.85 -9.13
N LEU A 85 -17.15 9.80 -7.91
CA LEU A 85 -18.27 8.95 -7.52
C LEU A 85 -19.55 9.32 -8.28
N ASN A 86 -19.87 10.61 -8.38
CA ASN A 86 -21.03 11.08 -9.14
C ASN A 86 -20.92 10.75 -10.63
N THR A 87 -19.71 10.86 -11.20
CA THR A 87 -19.45 10.48 -12.59
C THR A 87 -19.64 8.98 -12.78
N ALA A 88 -19.10 8.15 -11.88
CA ALA A 88 -19.26 6.69 -11.90
C ALA A 88 -20.72 6.26 -11.85
N ASP A 89 -21.49 6.86 -10.93
CA ASP A 89 -22.91 6.57 -10.76
C ASP A 89 -23.74 7.02 -11.96
N SER A 90 -23.39 8.14 -12.59
CA SER A 90 -24.05 8.61 -13.82
C SER A 90 -23.80 7.68 -14.99
N LEU A 91 -22.56 7.27 -15.20
CA LEU A 91 -22.19 6.32 -16.27
C LEU A 91 -22.82 4.95 -16.04
N PHE A 92 -22.84 4.46 -14.81
CA PHE A 92 -23.46 3.19 -14.47
C PHE A 92 -24.96 3.19 -14.77
N ARG A 93 -25.68 4.25 -14.43
CA ARG A 93 -27.11 4.39 -14.71
C ARG A 93 -27.43 4.49 -16.20
N ALA A 94 -26.53 5.13 -16.98
CA ALA A 94 -26.77 5.34 -18.42
C ALA A 94 -26.52 4.06 -19.25
N GLU A 95 -25.48 3.27 -18.91
CA GLU A 95 -24.98 2.22 -19.77
C GLU A 95 -24.89 0.84 -19.11
N GLY A 96 -24.95 0.78 -17.75
CA GLY A 96 -24.65 -0.45 -17.01
C GLY A 96 -23.18 -0.89 -17.15
N ILE A 97 -22.92 -2.18 -16.90
CA ILE A 97 -21.60 -2.80 -17.09
C ILE A 97 -21.78 -4.02 -18.01
N ASP A 98 -21.00 -4.08 -19.08
CA ASP A 98 -20.84 -5.29 -19.90
C ASP A 98 -19.84 -6.22 -19.18
N GLU A 99 -20.37 -7.08 -18.31
CA GLU A 99 -19.55 -8.00 -17.49
C GLU A 99 -18.90 -9.09 -18.35
N GLU A 100 -19.52 -9.53 -19.44
CA GLU A 100 -18.98 -10.56 -20.33
C GLU A 100 -17.70 -10.06 -21.00
N ARG A 101 -17.77 -8.92 -21.66
CA ARG A 101 -16.61 -8.28 -22.28
C ARG A 101 -15.53 -7.94 -21.23
N PHE A 102 -15.92 -7.45 -20.05
CA PHE A 102 -14.97 -7.16 -18.98
C PHE A 102 -14.18 -8.41 -18.58
N LEU A 103 -14.85 -9.53 -18.32
CA LEU A 103 -14.21 -10.79 -17.93
C LEU A 103 -13.36 -11.39 -19.06
N GLU A 104 -13.76 -11.22 -20.32
CA GLU A 104 -12.94 -11.60 -21.48
C GLU A 104 -11.62 -10.81 -21.51
N LEU A 105 -11.68 -9.49 -21.40
CA LEU A 105 -10.51 -8.63 -21.44
C LEU A 105 -9.56 -8.87 -20.24
N LYS A 106 -10.11 -9.20 -19.07
CA LYS A 106 -9.29 -9.57 -17.90
C LYS A 106 -8.45 -10.84 -18.08
N LYS A 107 -8.78 -11.70 -19.02
CA LYS A 107 -7.99 -12.92 -19.32
C LYS A 107 -6.83 -12.64 -20.27
N LYS A 108 -6.85 -11.51 -20.98
CA LYS A 108 -5.79 -11.12 -21.92
C LYS A 108 -4.56 -10.61 -21.19
N GLN A 109 -3.39 -10.82 -21.78
CA GLN A 109 -2.17 -10.14 -21.36
C GLN A 109 -2.25 -8.66 -21.73
N LEU A 110 -1.57 -7.81 -21.00
CA LEU A 110 -1.59 -6.35 -21.25
C LEU A 110 -1.19 -5.98 -22.69
N ALA A 111 -0.26 -6.75 -23.30
CA ALA A 111 0.22 -6.54 -24.65
C ALA A 111 -0.78 -6.97 -25.73
N GLU A 112 -1.83 -7.70 -25.39
CA GLU A 112 -2.89 -8.16 -26.29
C GLU A 112 -4.10 -7.20 -26.32
N LEU A 113 -4.08 -6.18 -25.44
CA LEU A 113 -5.15 -5.18 -25.36
C LEU A 113 -4.93 -4.05 -26.37
N GLU A 114 -5.99 -3.70 -27.07
CA GLU A 114 -6.02 -2.61 -28.03
C GLU A 114 -6.41 -1.27 -27.40
N PRO A 115 -6.17 -0.13 -28.06
CA PRO A 115 -6.51 1.20 -27.52
C PRO A 115 -7.97 1.35 -27.06
N ASP A 116 -8.92 0.74 -27.78
CA ASP A 116 -10.34 0.78 -27.44
C ASP A 116 -10.64 -0.08 -26.20
N ASP A 117 -9.87 -1.14 -25.95
CA ASP A 117 -9.99 -1.95 -24.73
C ASP A 117 -9.55 -1.15 -23.50
N PHE A 118 -8.51 -0.31 -23.61
CA PHE A 118 -8.11 0.58 -22.51
C PHE A 118 -9.23 1.57 -22.15
N ALA A 119 -9.93 2.12 -23.15
CA ALA A 119 -11.06 3.02 -22.91
C ALA A 119 -12.23 2.30 -22.24
N PHE A 120 -12.56 1.12 -22.72
CA PHE A 120 -13.60 0.28 -22.13
C PHE A 120 -13.27 -0.10 -20.67
N LEU A 121 -12.06 -0.59 -20.41
CA LEU A 121 -11.61 -0.99 -19.08
C LEU A 121 -11.59 0.20 -18.12
N ALA A 122 -11.09 1.38 -18.55
CA ALA A 122 -11.13 2.59 -17.73
C ALA A 122 -12.57 2.93 -17.30
N ASN A 123 -13.51 2.96 -18.23
CA ASN A 123 -14.92 3.25 -17.93
C ASN A 123 -15.55 2.18 -17.03
N THR A 124 -15.23 0.91 -17.25
CA THR A 124 -15.76 -0.20 -16.45
C THR A 124 -15.22 -0.13 -15.01
N TYR A 125 -13.92 0.08 -14.82
CA TYR A 125 -13.35 0.27 -13.47
C TYR A 125 -13.90 1.50 -12.77
N LEU A 126 -14.16 2.60 -13.49
CA LEU A 126 -14.84 3.77 -12.93
C LEU A 126 -16.24 3.42 -12.43
N LYS A 127 -17.06 2.71 -13.24
CA LYS A 127 -18.40 2.25 -12.85
C LYS A 127 -18.34 1.30 -11.64
N LYS A 128 -17.31 0.46 -11.56
CA LYS A 128 -17.02 -0.43 -10.41
C LYS A 128 -16.43 0.30 -9.20
N ARG A 129 -16.18 1.61 -9.29
CA ARG A 129 -15.59 2.45 -8.24
C ARG A 129 -14.17 2.02 -7.84
N ASP A 130 -13.47 1.38 -8.75
CA ASP A 130 -12.06 1.04 -8.61
C ASP A 130 -11.19 2.16 -9.16
N ARG A 131 -10.81 3.09 -8.30
CA ARG A 131 -10.02 4.27 -8.68
C ARG A 131 -8.61 3.92 -9.13
N ALA A 132 -7.99 2.92 -8.53
CA ALA A 132 -6.64 2.49 -8.88
C ALA A 132 -6.57 2.03 -10.33
N ASN A 133 -7.44 1.09 -10.70
CA ASN A 133 -7.47 0.53 -12.04
C ASN A 133 -8.08 1.50 -13.06
N TYR A 134 -9.06 2.32 -12.67
CA TYR A 134 -9.52 3.44 -13.50
C TYR A 134 -8.36 4.38 -13.88
N SER A 135 -7.54 4.79 -12.91
CA SER A 135 -6.41 5.69 -13.15
C SER A 135 -5.35 5.04 -14.06
N TYR A 136 -5.09 3.75 -13.87
CA TYR A 136 -4.15 2.99 -14.69
C TYR A 136 -4.61 2.87 -16.14
N TYR A 137 -5.85 2.42 -16.38
CA TYR A 137 -6.36 2.29 -17.75
C TYR A 137 -6.61 3.64 -18.42
N ASN A 138 -6.96 4.68 -17.67
CA ASN A 138 -7.02 6.03 -18.21
C ASN A 138 -5.63 6.57 -18.60
N TYR A 139 -4.57 6.17 -17.89
CA TYR A 139 -3.19 6.45 -18.28
C TYR A 139 -2.84 5.72 -19.59
N LEU A 140 -3.15 4.43 -19.71
CA LEU A 140 -2.94 3.63 -20.92
C LEU A 140 -3.73 4.19 -22.13
N LYS A 141 -4.99 4.55 -21.92
CA LYS A 141 -5.83 5.23 -22.93
C LYS A 141 -5.19 6.52 -23.45
N THR A 142 -4.54 7.28 -22.54
CA THR A 142 -3.99 8.60 -22.88
C THR A 142 -2.61 8.53 -23.51
N TYR A 143 -1.75 7.61 -23.03
CA TYR A 143 -0.33 7.56 -23.37
C TYR A 143 0.10 6.26 -24.06
N GLY A 144 -0.77 5.27 -24.14
CA GLY A 144 -0.48 3.94 -24.67
C GLY A 144 0.58 3.20 -23.84
N MET A 145 1.04 2.08 -24.39
CA MET A 145 2.09 1.25 -23.77
C MET A 145 3.47 1.93 -23.69
N ALA A 146 3.71 2.95 -24.50
CA ALA A 146 4.95 3.73 -24.44
C ALA A 146 5.03 4.65 -23.21
N GLY A 147 3.87 4.95 -22.59
CA GLY A 147 3.75 5.83 -21.46
C GLY A 147 3.96 7.32 -21.79
N SER A 148 3.85 8.18 -20.77
CA SER A 148 4.03 9.62 -20.94
C SER A 148 5.48 10.00 -21.24
N LYS A 149 5.69 10.80 -22.28
CA LYS A 149 7.01 11.38 -22.62
C LYS A 149 7.42 12.50 -21.66
N LYS A 150 6.45 13.14 -20.98
CA LYS A 150 6.68 14.21 -20.00
C LYS A 150 6.44 13.68 -18.59
N ALA A 151 7.19 14.21 -17.61
CA ALA A 151 6.94 13.89 -16.21
C ALA A 151 5.58 14.45 -15.77
N LEU A 152 4.76 13.59 -15.20
CA LEU A 152 3.44 13.92 -14.66
C LEU A 152 3.52 14.42 -13.21
N ARG A 153 4.66 14.22 -12.56
CA ARG A 153 5.02 14.74 -11.23
C ARG A 153 4.20 14.16 -10.08
N ASN A 154 3.59 13.02 -10.32
CA ASN A 154 2.87 12.25 -9.31
C ASN A 154 3.27 10.78 -9.36
N GLU A 155 3.00 10.06 -8.29
CA GLU A 155 3.40 8.66 -8.15
C GLU A 155 2.72 7.75 -9.17
N ASN A 156 1.44 8.00 -9.49
CA ASN A 156 0.72 7.19 -10.47
C ASN A 156 1.37 7.30 -11.86
N GLY A 157 1.59 8.54 -12.32
CA GLY A 157 2.07 8.81 -13.67
C GLY A 157 3.56 8.51 -13.88
N ASP A 158 4.40 8.71 -12.87
CA ASP A 158 5.86 8.63 -13.02
C ASP A 158 6.48 7.39 -12.36
N LEU A 159 5.71 6.60 -11.58
CA LEU A 159 6.20 5.40 -10.91
C LEU A 159 5.28 4.20 -11.13
N ILE A 160 4.01 4.27 -10.70
CA ILE A 160 3.10 3.13 -10.67
C ILE A 160 2.77 2.65 -12.08
N CYS A 161 2.18 3.51 -12.94
CA CYS A 161 1.82 3.12 -14.30
C CYS A 161 3.02 2.67 -15.15
N PRO A 162 4.18 3.38 -15.16
CA PRO A 162 5.36 2.90 -15.87
C PRO A 162 5.95 1.58 -15.34
N LEU A 163 5.80 1.30 -14.04
CA LEU A 163 6.19 0.01 -13.47
C LEU A 163 5.23 -1.07 -13.92
N ALA A 164 3.91 -0.84 -13.82
CA ALA A 164 2.87 -1.78 -14.21
C ALA A 164 3.03 -2.19 -15.70
N ILE A 165 3.20 -1.22 -16.59
CA ILE A 165 3.48 -1.49 -18.00
C ILE A 165 4.74 -2.35 -18.16
N SER A 166 5.82 -2.03 -17.43
CA SER A 166 7.10 -2.73 -17.60
C SER A 166 7.10 -4.19 -17.16
N ILE A 167 6.16 -4.59 -16.31
CA ILE A 167 5.99 -5.99 -15.86
C ILE A 167 4.77 -6.67 -16.48
N GLY A 168 4.05 -5.98 -17.38
CA GLY A 168 2.83 -6.50 -18.03
C GLY A 168 1.65 -6.66 -17.07
N ALA A 169 1.62 -5.91 -15.95
CA ALA A 169 0.51 -6.00 -15.00
C ALA A 169 -0.80 -5.49 -15.63
N THR A 170 -1.84 -6.29 -15.54
CA THR A 170 -3.20 -5.95 -16.01
C THR A 170 -4.04 -5.33 -14.91
N GLU A 171 -3.59 -5.34 -13.66
CA GLU A 171 -4.35 -4.86 -12.52
C GLU A 171 -3.42 -4.29 -11.42
N LEU A 172 -3.84 -3.21 -10.80
CA LEU A 172 -3.27 -2.67 -9.57
C LEU A 172 -4.14 -3.11 -8.39
N ILE A 173 -3.52 -3.34 -7.24
CA ILE A 173 -4.22 -3.87 -6.06
C ILE A 173 -4.32 -2.77 -4.99
N PRO A 174 -5.48 -2.11 -4.84
CA PRO A 174 -5.67 -1.08 -3.82
C PRO A 174 -5.76 -1.70 -2.42
N VAL A 175 -5.13 -1.03 -1.42
CA VAL A 175 -5.07 -1.54 -0.04
C VAL A 175 -5.50 -0.52 1.01
N ASP A 176 -5.70 0.74 0.65
CA ASP A 176 -5.94 1.81 1.60
C ASP A 176 -7.37 1.81 2.16
N ASP A 177 -7.53 2.54 3.26
CA ASP A 177 -8.76 2.72 4.00
C ASP A 177 -8.86 4.16 4.52
N HIS A 178 -9.88 4.88 4.10
CA HIS A 178 -10.12 6.27 4.48
C HIS A 178 -11.28 6.45 5.46
N LYS A 179 -11.74 5.39 6.13
CA LYS A 179 -12.92 5.43 7.03
C LYS A 179 -12.82 6.50 8.10
N THR A 180 -11.62 6.69 8.64
CA THR A 180 -11.34 7.62 9.75
C THR A 180 -10.47 8.82 9.33
N GLU A 181 -10.34 9.09 8.04
CA GLU A 181 -9.46 10.15 7.54
C GLU A 181 -9.86 11.54 8.05
N LYS A 182 -11.15 11.85 8.09
CA LYS A 182 -11.65 13.15 8.54
C LYS A 182 -11.38 13.38 10.03
N GLU A 183 -11.63 12.37 10.85
CA GLU A 183 -11.39 12.39 12.29
C GLU A 183 -9.89 12.51 12.58
N TYR A 184 -9.06 11.78 11.83
CA TYR A 184 -7.60 11.88 11.92
C TYR A 184 -7.11 13.29 11.59
N GLN A 185 -7.55 13.87 10.47
CA GLN A 185 -7.15 15.22 10.06
C GLN A 185 -7.56 16.28 11.12
N GLN A 186 -8.73 16.14 11.69
CA GLN A 186 -9.19 17.02 12.77
C GLN A 186 -8.32 16.88 14.02
N ALA A 187 -8.07 15.66 14.48
CA ALA A 187 -7.24 15.38 15.66
C ALA A 187 -5.80 15.85 15.46
N TRP A 188 -5.21 15.59 14.27
CA TRP A 188 -3.87 16.06 13.90
C TRP A 188 -3.79 17.59 13.89
N SER A 189 -4.78 18.28 13.30
CA SER A 189 -4.83 19.74 13.28
C SER A 189 -4.92 20.34 14.69
N ASN A 190 -5.75 19.76 15.56
CA ASN A 190 -5.89 20.20 16.95
C ASN A 190 -4.61 19.94 17.75
N THR A 191 -3.93 18.82 17.51
CA THR A 191 -2.60 18.53 18.09
C THR A 191 -1.57 19.61 17.70
N ALA A 192 -1.53 20.00 16.44
CA ALA A 192 -0.63 21.04 15.96
C ALA A 192 -0.94 22.42 16.57
N LYS A 193 -2.22 22.74 16.85
CA LYS A 193 -2.62 23.96 17.54
C LYS A 193 -2.21 23.94 19.00
N ALA A 194 -2.51 22.87 19.74
CA ALA A 194 -2.13 22.70 21.15
C ALA A 194 -0.61 22.72 21.35
N GLY A 195 0.14 22.22 20.39
CA GLY A 195 1.60 22.22 20.42
C GLY A 195 2.25 23.61 20.48
N LYS A 196 1.51 24.68 20.19
CA LYS A 196 2.00 26.06 20.34
C LYS A 196 2.18 26.43 21.82
N GLU A 197 1.35 25.89 22.70
CA GLU A 197 1.37 26.16 24.13
C GLU A 197 2.36 25.27 24.88
N THR A 198 2.56 24.02 24.41
CA THR A 198 3.44 23.03 25.03
C THR A 198 4.90 23.07 24.53
N GLY A 199 5.18 23.84 23.48
CA GLY A 199 6.48 23.84 22.80
C GLY A 199 6.65 22.74 21.75
N ASP A 200 5.73 21.80 21.62
CA ASP A 200 5.78 20.71 20.63
C ASP A 200 5.73 21.22 19.19
N ALA A 201 5.11 22.41 18.95
CA ALA A 201 5.15 23.07 17.66
C ALA A 201 6.59 23.40 17.21
N GLN A 202 7.48 23.75 18.14
CA GLN A 202 8.88 23.99 17.83
C GLN A 202 9.60 22.68 17.45
N ILE A 203 9.31 21.58 18.16
CA ILE A 203 9.86 20.25 17.83
C ILE A 203 9.46 19.84 16.40
N MET A 204 8.19 20.01 16.06
CA MET A 204 7.70 19.72 14.71
C MET A 204 8.38 20.63 13.66
N ALA A 205 8.51 21.92 13.96
CA ALA A 205 9.18 22.88 13.08
C ALA A 205 10.65 22.50 12.84
N ASP A 206 11.37 22.05 13.87
CA ASP A 206 12.76 21.61 13.77
C ASP A 206 12.91 20.32 12.96
N LEU A 207 12.00 19.36 13.12
CA LEU A 207 11.95 18.16 12.28
C LEU A 207 11.76 18.52 10.81
N LEU A 208 10.82 19.43 10.49
CA LEU A 208 10.55 19.91 9.14
C LEU A 208 11.71 20.73 8.57
N LYS A 209 12.34 21.61 9.39
CA LYS A 209 13.50 22.41 9.01
C LYS A 209 14.69 21.52 8.67
N LYS A 210 14.97 20.53 9.51
CA LYS A 210 16.03 19.53 9.27
C LYS A 210 15.81 18.77 7.97
N ASP A 211 14.56 18.40 7.67
CA ASP A 211 14.20 17.77 6.41
C ASP A 211 14.43 18.71 5.23
N ARG A 212 13.94 19.95 5.30
CA ARG A 212 14.07 20.95 4.24
C ARG A 212 15.53 21.16 3.85
N HIS A 213 16.44 21.31 4.80
CA HIS A 213 17.87 21.48 4.52
C HIS A 213 18.49 20.25 3.86
N LYS A 214 18.19 19.05 4.38
CA LYS A 214 18.81 17.82 3.88
C LYS A 214 18.29 17.39 2.48
N ARG A 215 17.07 17.76 2.11
CA ARG A 215 16.47 17.36 0.84
C ARG A 215 16.85 18.27 -0.35
N VAL A 216 17.40 19.49 -0.11
CA VAL A 216 17.72 20.46 -1.19
C VAL A 216 18.61 19.81 -2.26
N TRP A 217 19.78 19.32 -1.88
CA TRP A 217 20.71 18.70 -2.83
C TRP A 217 20.13 17.45 -3.51
N PRO A 218 19.55 16.47 -2.80
CA PRO A 218 18.86 15.36 -3.45
C PRO A 218 17.79 15.81 -4.44
N SER A 219 17.06 16.88 -4.13
CA SER A 219 16.01 17.42 -5.01
C SER A 219 16.58 17.93 -6.32
N LEU A 220 17.62 18.76 -6.28
CA LEU A 220 18.28 19.34 -7.45
C LEU A 220 18.83 18.25 -8.39
N TRP A 221 19.34 17.13 -7.84
CA TRP A 221 19.89 16.03 -8.60
C TRP A 221 18.86 14.95 -8.98
N GLY A 222 17.57 15.20 -8.84
CA GLY A 222 16.50 14.24 -9.15
C GLY A 222 16.52 12.99 -8.25
N LYS A 223 17.10 13.09 -7.04
CA LYS A 223 17.24 11.99 -6.08
C LYS A 223 16.30 12.12 -4.88
N LEU A 224 15.28 13.00 -4.96
CA LEU A 224 14.36 13.22 -3.84
C LEU A 224 13.64 11.93 -3.43
N GLY A 225 13.15 11.12 -4.36
CA GLY A 225 12.53 9.84 -4.03
C GLY A 225 13.48 8.90 -3.28
N LYS A 226 14.76 8.83 -3.67
CA LYS A 226 15.77 8.06 -2.92
C LYS A 226 16.01 8.65 -1.53
N TYR A 227 16.01 9.98 -1.39
CA TYR A 227 16.13 10.65 -0.09
C TYR A 227 14.93 10.34 0.80
N THR A 228 13.72 10.39 0.26
CA THR A 228 12.47 10.04 0.96
C THR A 228 12.54 8.65 1.59
N ASN A 229 13.16 7.69 0.91
CA ASN A 229 13.30 6.30 1.37
C ASN A 229 14.53 6.05 2.26
N LYS A 230 15.26 7.07 2.74
CA LYS A 230 16.26 6.87 3.79
C LYS A 230 15.59 6.60 5.12
N GLN A 231 16.16 5.69 5.91
CA GLN A 231 15.63 5.29 7.22
C GLN A 231 15.33 6.50 8.12
N GLU A 232 16.25 7.47 8.21
CA GLU A 232 16.06 8.68 9.02
C GLU A 232 14.91 9.57 8.52
N THR A 233 14.65 9.56 7.20
CA THR A 233 13.57 10.35 6.59
C THR A 233 12.22 9.67 6.81
N LEU A 234 12.14 8.36 6.61
CA LEU A 234 10.95 7.55 6.90
C LEU A 234 10.57 7.67 8.39
N GLN A 235 11.56 7.57 9.29
CA GLN A 235 11.32 7.73 10.73
C GLN A 235 10.78 9.12 11.08
N ARG A 236 11.25 10.17 10.42
CA ARG A 236 10.75 11.54 10.63
C ARG A 236 9.31 11.69 10.15
N PHE A 237 8.98 11.18 8.98
CA PHE A 237 7.60 11.17 8.50
C PHE A 237 6.68 10.39 9.43
N TYR A 238 7.11 9.23 9.89
CA TYR A 238 6.38 8.45 10.89
C TYR A 238 6.10 9.26 12.16
N LEU A 239 7.10 9.91 12.75
CA LEU A 239 6.93 10.73 13.96
C LEU A 239 5.92 11.85 13.77
N ILE A 240 5.97 12.55 12.63
CA ILE A 240 5.08 13.67 12.33
C ILE A 240 3.65 13.18 12.10
N ASN A 241 3.45 12.20 11.22
CA ASN A 241 2.10 11.74 10.86
C ASN A 241 1.42 11.02 12.03
N SER A 242 2.15 10.28 12.86
CA SER A 242 1.60 9.61 14.04
C SER A 242 1.52 10.50 15.28
N CYS A 243 1.83 11.81 15.20
CA CYS A 243 1.93 12.71 16.35
C CYS A 243 2.85 12.22 17.48
N ARG A 244 3.81 11.32 17.19
CA ARG A 244 4.75 10.79 18.19
C ARG A 244 5.91 11.73 18.52
N TYR A 245 5.98 12.89 17.87
CA TYR A 245 6.89 13.97 18.24
C TYR A 245 6.41 14.74 19.49
N VAL A 246 5.12 14.59 19.88
CA VAL A 246 4.51 15.28 21.03
C VAL A 246 5.07 14.73 22.33
N THR A 247 5.64 15.62 23.15
CA THR A 247 6.30 15.29 24.43
C THR A 247 5.34 15.27 25.61
N GLN A 248 4.27 16.09 25.54
CA GLN A 248 3.18 16.15 26.52
C GLN A 248 1.85 15.71 25.86
N PRO A 249 1.58 14.39 25.81
CA PRO A 249 0.40 13.89 25.16
C PRO A 249 -0.90 14.44 25.78
N ASN A 250 -1.83 14.83 24.93
CA ASN A 250 -3.16 15.28 25.28
C ASN A 250 -4.22 14.45 24.52
N GLU A 251 -5.50 14.75 24.73
CA GLU A 251 -6.60 14.04 24.07
C GLU A 251 -6.46 14.01 22.53
N TRP A 252 -6.09 15.14 21.92
CA TRP A 252 -5.98 15.26 20.46
C TRP A 252 -4.82 14.46 19.89
N SER A 253 -3.64 14.53 20.54
CA SER A 253 -2.48 13.76 20.09
C SER A 253 -2.66 12.26 20.30
N ASN A 254 -3.35 11.84 21.35
CA ASN A 254 -3.69 10.45 21.60
C ASN A 254 -4.70 9.95 20.56
N ALA A 255 -5.75 10.74 20.27
CA ALA A 255 -6.71 10.41 19.22
C ALA A 255 -6.03 10.32 17.83
N ALA A 256 -5.16 11.27 17.48
CA ALA A 256 -4.44 11.25 16.21
C ALA A 256 -3.53 10.02 16.10
N ARG A 257 -2.81 9.64 17.17
CA ARG A 257 -2.01 8.40 17.22
C ARG A 257 -2.85 7.17 16.97
N GLN A 258 -3.94 7.03 17.71
CA GLN A 258 -4.82 5.87 17.59
C GLN A 258 -5.40 5.76 16.19
N LEU A 259 -5.99 6.84 15.65
CA LEU A 259 -6.57 6.86 14.30
C LEU A 259 -5.55 6.54 13.20
N TRP A 260 -4.30 7.04 13.36
CA TRP A 260 -3.19 6.70 12.47
C TRP A 260 -2.81 5.22 12.55
N ASP A 261 -2.68 4.68 13.76
CA ASP A 261 -2.33 3.27 13.97
C ASP A 261 -3.44 2.35 13.45
N ASP A 262 -4.71 2.68 13.74
CA ASP A 262 -5.88 1.92 13.28
C ASP A 262 -5.95 1.88 11.74
N ARG A 263 -5.70 3.01 11.05
CA ARG A 263 -5.62 3.03 9.57
C ARG A 263 -4.50 2.14 9.06
N ASN A 264 -3.30 2.26 9.62
CA ASN A 264 -2.17 1.42 9.20
C ASN A 264 -2.42 -0.07 9.48
N TYR A 265 -3.11 -0.39 10.58
CA TYR A 265 -3.50 -1.76 10.89
C TYR A 265 -4.46 -2.32 9.82
N ARG A 266 -5.50 -1.57 9.45
CA ARG A 266 -6.44 -1.96 8.38
C ARG A 266 -5.76 -2.08 7.01
N ILE A 267 -4.82 -1.19 6.67
CA ILE A 267 -4.01 -1.31 5.46
C ILE A 267 -3.19 -2.62 5.50
N ALA A 268 -2.58 -2.95 6.64
CA ALA A 268 -1.79 -4.17 6.80
C ALA A 268 -2.66 -5.43 6.71
N GLU A 269 -3.88 -5.43 7.27
CA GLU A 269 -4.85 -6.52 7.12
C GLU A 269 -5.22 -6.73 5.64
N ASN A 270 -5.60 -5.64 4.95
CA ASN A 270 -5.95 -5.66 3.54
C ASN A 270 -4.82 -6.21 2.67
N LEU A 271 -3.60 -5.76 2.94
CA LEU A 271 -2.41 -6.18 2.22
C LEU A 271 -2.09 -7.67 2.49
N THR A 272 -2.12 -8.08 3.76
CA THR A 272 -1.84 -9.46 4.17
C THR A 272 -2.84 -10.44 3.55
N GLU A 273 -4.14 -10.10 3.60
CA GLU A 273 -5.19 -10.91 3.00
C GLU A 273 -4.94 -11.13 1.50
N GLN A 274 -4.63 -10.06 0.78
CA GLN A 274 -4.43 -10.12 -0.67
C GLN A 274 -3.10 -10.79 -1.05
N ILE A 275 -2.03 -10.59 -0.28
CA ILE A 275 -0.75 -11.30 -0.50
C ILE A 275 -0.93 -12.81 -0.28
N LYS A 276 -1.69 -13.22 0.75
CA LYS A 276 -1.94 -14.64 1.00
C LYS A 276 -2.73 -15.30 -0.13
N LYS A 277 -3.69 -14.58 -0.70
CA LYS A 277 -4.58 -15.09 -1.77
C LYS A 277 -3.93 -15.10 -3.16
N ASN A 278 -2.99 -14.21 -3.45
CA ASN A 278 -2.38 -14.14 -4.77
C ASN A 278 -1.29 -15.23 -4.94
N PRO A 279 -1.00 -15.69 -6.16
CA PRO A 279 0.01 -16.71 -6.44
C PRO A 279 1.45 -16.16 -6.43
N TYR A 280 1.63 -14.85 -6.35
CA TYR A 280 2.90 -14.17 -6.59
C TYR A 280 3.86 -14.25 -5.41
N GLN A 281 5.15 -14.42 -5.71
CA GLN A 281 6.22 -14.50 -4.71
C GLN A 281 6.82 -13.13 -4.41
N LYS A 282 6.93 -12.26 -5.42
CA LYS A 282 7.52 -10.92 -5.29
C LYS A 282 6.45 -9.84 -5.41
N ASN A 283 6.15 -9.22 -4.30
CA ASN A 283 5.14 -8.18 -4.19
C ASN A 283 5.79 -6.82 -3.94
N ILE A 284 5.21 -5.74 -4.46
CA ILE A 284 5.64 -4.37 -4.15
C ILE A 284 4.45 -3.56 -3.66
N LEU A 285 4.66 -2.80 -2.58
CA LEU A 285 3.74 -1.78 -2.10
C LEU A 285 4.33 -0.40 -2.36
N ILE A 286 3.57 0.46 -3.06
CA ILE A 286 3.88 1.86 -3.28
C ILE A 286 2.89 2.68 -2.48
N ILE A 287 3.39 3.42 -1.47
CA ILE A 287 2.55 4.08 -0.46
C ILE A 287 3.24 5.36 0.04
N GLY A 288 2.48 6.31 0.58
CA GLY A 288 3.03 7.51 1.20
C GLY A 288 4.08 7.17 2.27
N ALA A 289 5.19 7.92 2.24
CA ALA A 289 6.36 7.64 3.08
C ALA A 289 6.06 7.62 4.60
N GLY A 290 4.98 8.29 5.03
CA GLY A 290 4.52 8.29 6.42
C GLY A 290 4.07 6.92 6.94
N HIS A 291 3.56 6.06 6.07
CA HIS A 291 3.04 4.74 6.41
C HIS A 291 4.11 3.66 6.56
N VAL A 292 5.26 3.82 5.90
CA VAL A 292 6.27 2.76 5.70
C VAL A 292 6.75 2.14 7.01
N ILE A 293 7.07 2.94 8.04
CA ILE A 293 7.57 2.43 9.32
C ILE A 293 6.48 1.69 10.09
N SER A 294 5.25 2.26 10.14
CA SER A 294 4.10 1.61 10.77
C SER A 294 3.83 0.25 10.13
N LEU A 295 3.74 0.22 8.79
CA LEU A 295 3.43 -1.00 8.06
C LEU A 295 4.52 -2.07 8.18
N LYS A 296 5.81 -1.69 8.13
CA LYS A 296 6.91 -2.65 8.38
C LYS A 296 6.77 -3.33 9.74
N THR A 297 6.43 -2.55 10.78
CA THR A 297 6.26 -3.08 12.14
C THR A 297 5.04 -3.98 12.25
N ILE A 298 3.87 -3.50 11.79
CA ILE A 298 2.60 -4.22 11.91
C ILE A 298 2.64 -5.53 11.09
N LEU A 299 3.11 -5.48 9.85
CA LEU A 299 3.22 -6.64 8.98
C LEU A 299 4.21 -7.67 9.52
N GLY A 300 5.32 -7.23 10.12
CA GLY A 300 6.29 -8.14 10.74
C GLY A 300 5.71 -8.91 11.94
N GLN A 301 4.69 -8.35 12.61
CA GLN A 301 3.95 -9.02 13.68
C GLN A 301 2.80 -9.88 13.16
N MET A 302 2.05 -9.35 12.18
CA MET A 302 0.83 -9.98 11.64
C MET A 302 1.14 -11.15 10.69
N TYR A 303 2.25 -11.05 9.96
CA TYR A 303 2.66 -12.05 8.97
C TYR A 303 4.19 -12.27 9.03
N PRO A 304 4.69 -12.97 10.07
CA PRO A 304 6.13 -13.15 10.31
C PRO A 304 6.88 -13.83 9.16
N GLU A 305 6.20 -14.67 8.38
CA GLU A 305 6.80 -15.38 7.24
C GLU A 305 7.03 -14.47 6.03
N LEU A 306 6.38 -13.30 6.00
CA LEU A 306 6.54 -12.33 4.90
C LEU A 306 7.90 -11.65 5.00
N LYS A 307 8.72 -11.81 3.98
CA LYS A 307 10.02 -11.17 3.91
C LYS A 307 9.89 -9.71 3.46
N ILE A 308 9.83 -8.80 4.42
CA ILE A 308 9.68 -7.36 4.16
C ILE A 308 11.02 -6.72 3.85
N LYS A 309 11.08 -5.99 2.75
CA LYS A 309 12.25 -5.22 2.28
C LYS A 309 11.90 -3.75 2.16
N LEU A 310 12.82 -2.88 2.54
CA LEU A 310 12.76 -1.44 2.26
C LEU A 310 13.87 -1.07 1.27
N MET A 311 13.67 0.04 0.56
CA MET A 311 14.71 0.60 -0.31
C MET A 311 15.96 1.04 0.50
N SER A 312 15.82 1.32 1.79
CA SER A 312 16.91 1.68 2.71
C SER A 312 17.70 0.50 3.22
N ASP A 313 17.19 -0.72 3.12
CA ASP A 313 17.90 -1.90 3.62
C ASP A 313 19.16 -2.11 2.80
N LYS A 314 20.28 -2.27 3.49
CA LYS A 314 21.56 -2.52 2.84
C LYS A 314 21.52 -3.89 2.15
N LYS A 315 22.10 -3.94 0.96
CA LYS A 315 22.36 -5.20 0.26
C LYS A 315 23.42 -6.00 0.99
#